data_b81cc36dcb7c0e2226625113cf8b6bdf
#
_entry.id   b81cc36dcb7c0e2226625113cf8b6bdf
#
_cell.length_a   1.000
_cell.length_b   1.000
_cell.length_c   1.000
_cell.angle_alpha   90.00
_cell.angle_beta   90.00
_cell.angle_gamma   90.00
#
_symmetry.space_group_name_H-M   'P 1'
#
loop_
_entity.id
_entity.type
_entity.pdbx_description
1 polymer ?
#
loop_
_entity_poly.entity_id
_entity_poly.type
_entity_poly.pdbx_seq_one_letter_code
_entity_poly.pdbx_strand_id
1 'polypeptide(L)'
;MSIKRIFHDPIHKEIVFDSGKPEELMIMELIDTNAFQRLRRIKQLGAASLLFHGAESSRFTHSIGVFCIARKIYQRLIESNSSFYRNKFVLYGAALLHDLGHGPLSHTSEAIFDHNHELWSQKL
;
A
#
# COMPACT_ATOMS: atom_id res chain seq x y z
N MET A 1 -6.21 19.93 -16.58
CA MET A 1 -5.35 18.81 -17.08
C MET A 1 -5.20 17.81 -15.97
N SER A 2 -5.48 16.52 -16.20
CA SER A 2 -5.17 15.48 -15.21
C SER A 2 -3.68 15.12 -15.28
N ILE A 3 -3.07 14.90 -14.11
CA ILE A 3 -1.68 14.45 -13.99
C ILE A 3 -1.70 12.93 -13.84
N LYS A 4 -0.86 12.24 -14.61
CA LYS A 4 -0.65 10.81 -14.47
C LYS A 4 0.66 10.56 -13.74
N ARG A 5 0.63 9.72 -12.69
CA ARG A 5 1.80 9.22 -11.99
C ARG A 5 1.93 7.73 -12.24
N ILE A 6 3.13 7.28 -12.57
CA ILE A 6 3.42 5.88 -12.91
C ILE A 6 4.44 5.35 -11.91
N PHE A 7 4.13 4.21 -11.29
CA PHE A 7 5.08 3.42 -10.53
C PHE A 7 5.40 2.15 -11.30
N HIS A 8 6.69 1.90 -11.51
CA HIS A 8 7.15 0.65 -12.12
C HIS A 8 7.32 -0.41 -11.05
N ASP A 9 6.67 -1.55 -11.24
CA ASP A 9 6.66 -2.66 -10.31
C ASP A 9 7.07 -3.95 -11.02
N PRO A 10 7.96 -4.79 -10.45
CA PRO A 10 8.45 -6.00 -11.13
C PRO A 10 7.36 -7.05 -11.39
N ILE A 11 6.27 -7.03 -10.62
CA ILE A 11 5.15 -7.98 -10.73
C ILE A 11 4.00 -7.37 -11.53
N HIS A 12 3.61 -6.14 -11.17
CA HIS A 12 2.44 -5.47 -11.74
C HIS A 12 2.77 -4.62 -12.97
N LYS A 13 4.04 -4.52 -13.34
CA LYS A 13 4.57 -3.67 -14.42
C LYS A 13 4.34 -2.20 -14.12
N GLU A 14 3.42 -1.55 -14.83
CA GLU A 14 3.08 -0.14 -14.62
C GLU A 14 1.79 -0.02 -13.79
N ILE A 15 1.90 0.64 -12.65
CA ILE A 15 0.76 1.02 -11.81
C ILE A 15 0.53 2.50 -12.05
N VAL A 16 -0.51 2.83 -12.82
CA VAL A 16 -0.84 4.19 -13.22
C VAL A 16 -1.91 4.76 -12.31
N PHE A 17 -1.69 5.97 -11.82
CA PHE A 17 -2.64 6.80 -11.08
C PHE A 17 -3.01 8.02 -11.92
N ASP A 18 -4.27 8.41 -11.90
CA ASP A 18 -4.82 9.56 -12.66
C ASP A 18 -5.50 10.54 -11.71
N SER A 19 -4.94 11.73 -11.54
CA SER A 19 -5.49 12.78 -10.68
C SER A 19 -6.88 13.30 -11.13
N GLY A 20 -7.30 12.96 -12.34
CA GLY A 20 -8.65 13.23 -12.82
C GLY A 20 -9.74 12.39 -12.14
N LYS A 21 -9.35 11.35 -11.39
CA LYS A 21 -10.23 10.51 -10.61
C LYS A 21 -10.08 10.83 -9.12
N PRO A 22 -11.13 11.28 -8.42
CA PRO A 22 -11.03 11.73 -7.03
C PRO A 22 -10.41 10.69 -6.09
N GLU A 23 -10.76 9.41 -6.26
CA GLU A 23 -10.24 8.32 -5.47
C GLU A 23 -8.74 8.05 -5.72
N GLU A 24 -8.27 8.22 -6.97
CA GLU A 24 -6.85 8.05 -7.30
C GLU A 24 -6.05 9.28 -6.87
N LEU A 25 -6.63 10.47 -6.91
CA LEU A 25 -6.02 11.68 -6.35
C LEU A 25 -5.79 11.53 -4.84
N MET A 26 -6.79 11.09 -4.08
CA MET A 26 -6.65 10.80 -2.66
C MET A 26 -5.48 9.82 -2.39
N ILE A 27 -5.39 8.76 -3.16
CA ILE A 27 -4.29 7.78 -3.02
C ILE A 27 -2.93 8.42 -3.34
N MET A 28 -2.84 9.27 -4.35
CA MET A 28 -1.60 10.00 -4.67
C MET A 28 -1.17 10.92 -3.52
N GLU A 29 -2.11 11.61 -2.89
CA GLU A 29 -1.86 12.47 -1.73
C GLU A 29 -1.40 11.65 -0.51
N LEU A 30 -2.05 10.52 -0.23
CA LEU A 30 -1.65 9.60 0.84
C LEU A 30 -0.24 9.03 0.61
N ILE A 31 0.10 8.66 -0.62
CA ILE A 31 1.46 8.20 -0.98
C ILE A 31 2.50 9.28 -0.70
N ASP A 32 2.19 10.55 -0.88
CA ASP A 32 3.12 11.67 -0.69
C ASP A 32 3.31 12.05 0.79
N THR A 33 2.54 11.50 1.71
CA THR A 33 2.73 11.75 3.14
C THR A 33 4.06 11.19 3.65
N ASN A 34 4.67 11.88 4.61
CA ASN A 34 5.91 11.40 5.26
C ASN A 34 5.74 10.02 5.89
N ALA A 35 4.56 9.75 6.46
CA ALA A 35 4.23 8.48 7.08
C ALA A 35 4.30 7.33 6.05
N PHE A 36 3.74 7.51 4.86
CA PHE A 36 3.78 6.50 3.81
C PHE A 36 5.16 6.41 3.16
N GLN A 37 5.83 7.52 2.88
CA GLN A 37 7.18 7.54 2.28
C GLN A 37 8.22 6.85 3.17
N ARG A 38 8.03 6.84 4.49
CA ARG A 38 8.86 6.09 5.44
C ARG A 38 8.96 4.60 5.10
N LEU A 39 7.89 4.00 4.55
CA LEU A 39 7.83 2.58 4.19
C LEU A 39 8.88 2.16 3.13
N ARG A 40 9.44 3.10 2.37
CA ARG A 40 10.54 2.83 1.43
C ARG A 40 11.80 2.30 2.11
N ARG A 41 11.97 2.62 3.39
CA ARG A 41 13.14 2.21 4.19
C ARG A 41 12.87 0.99 5.07
N ILE A 42 11.68 0.42 4.99
CA ILE A 42 11.29 -0.76 5.78
C ILE A 42 11.21 -1.95 4.83
N LYS A 43 12.11 -2.91 4.99
CA LYS A 43 12.12 -4.14 4.20
C LYS A 43 10.93 -5.02 4.58
N GLN A 44 10.24 -5.58 3.58
CA GLN A 44 9.07 -6.46 3.77
C GLN A 44 9.40 -7.66 4.67
N LEU A 45 10.54 -8.29 4.45
CA LEU A 45 10.98 -9.47 5.21
C LEU A 45 11.79 -9.12 6.47
N GLY A 46 12.01 -7.83 6.79
CA GLY A 46 12.84 -7.46 7.93
C GLY A 46 14.22 -8.13 7.87
N ALA A 47 14.65 -8.77 8.95
CA ALA A 47 15.95 -9.44 9.04
C ALA A 47 16.07 -10.66 8.09
N ALA A 48 14.96 -11.33 7.75
CA ALA A 48 14.97 -12.47 6.85
C ALA A 48 15.42 -12.09 5.41
N SER A 49 15.38 -10.80 5.04
CA SER A 49 15.92 -10.32 3.77
C SER A 49 17.41 -10.62 3.58
N LEU A 50 18.16 -10.83 4.67
CA LEU A 50 19.57 -11.22 4.62
C LEU A 50 19.79 -12.66 4.11
N LEU A 51 18.79 -13.52 4.26
CA LEU A 51 18.81 -14.91 3.79
C LEU A 51 18.23 -15.06 2.40
N PHE A 52 17.25 -14.22 2.05
CA PHE A 52 16.50 -14.29 0.79
C PHE A 52 16.90 -13.14 -0.15
N HIS A 53 18.02 -13.25 -0.82
CA HIS A 53 18.61 -12.19 -1.66
C HIS A 53 17.68 -11.72 -2.81
N GLY A 54 16.77 -12.56 -3.28
CA GLY A 54 15.78 -12.18 -4.31
C GLY A 54 14.55 -11.44 -3.79
N ALA A 55 14.39 -11.29 -2.46
CA ALA A 55 13.21 -10.72 -1.83
C ALA A 55 13.52 -9.39 -1.11
N GLU A 56 14.09 -8.46 -1.85
CA GLU A 56 14.51 -7.14 -1.35
C GLU A 56 13.41 -6.05 -1.42
N SER A 57 12.15 -6.44 -1.53
CA SER A 57 11.04 -5.48 -1.61
C SER A 57 10.87 -4.69 -0.31
N SER A 58 10.51 -3.42 -0.46
CA SER A 58 10.11 -2.57 0.66
C SER A 58 8.60 -2.70 0.95
N ARG A 59 8.18 -2.32 2.16
CA ARG A 59 6.75 -2.21 2.47
C ARG A 59 6.04 -1.16 1.62
N PHE A 60 6.75 -0.15 1.14
CA PHE A 60 6.24 0.80 0.16
C PHE A 60 5.78 0.10 -1.13
N THR A 61 6.67 -0.70 -1.73
CA THR A 61 6.35 -1.46 -2.95
C THR A 61 5.21 -2.45 -2.71
N HIS A 62 5.24 -3.15 -1.57
CA HIS A 62 4.17 -4.07 -1.16
C HIS A 62 2.81 -3.36 -1.07
N SER A 63 2.71 -2.24 -0.35
CA SER A 63 1.45 -1.51 -0.15
C SER A 63 0.86 -0.99 -1.47
N ILE A 64 1.70 -0.49 -2.38
CA ILE A 64 1.26 -0.10 -3.72
C ILE A 64 0.77 -1.32 -4.53
N GLY A 65 1.45 -2.46 -4.41
CA GLY A 65 1.03 -3.71 -5.02
C GLY A 65 -0.32 -4.21 -4.50
N VAL A 66 -0.52 -4.18 -3.18
CA VAL A 66 -1.80 -4.53 -2.53
C VAL A 66 -2.93 -3.62 -3.02
N PHE A 67 -2.68 -2.30 -3.07
CA PHE A 67 -3.63 -1.36 -3.67
C PHE A 67 -3.96 -1.70 -5.13
N CYS A 68 -2.97 -2.05 -5.94
CA CYS A 68 -3.17 -2.43 -7.35
C CYS A 68 -4.10 -3.64 -7.48
N ILE A 69 -3.91 -4.66 -6.65
CA ILE A 69 -4.76 -5.86 -6.61
C ILE A 69 -6.17 -5.49 -6.13
N ALA A 70 -6.29 -4.74 -5.04
CA ALA A 70 -7.58 -4.30 -4.50
C ALA A 70 -8.38 -3.52 -5.55
N ARG A 71 -7.73 -2.62 -6.31
CA ARG A 71 -8.34 -1.89 -7.42
C ARG A 71 -8.88 -2.81 -8.50
N LYS A 72 -8.11 -3.83 -8.91
CA LYS A 72 -8.54 -4.81 -9.92
C LYS A 72 -9.72 -5.66 -9.43
N ILE A 73 -9.68 -6.12 -8.18
CA ILE A 73 -10.78 -6.89 -7.58
C ILE A 73 -12.05 -6.03 -7.51
N TYR A 74 -11.92 -4.80 -7.01
CA TYR A 74 -13.04 -3.87 -6.90
C TYR A 74 -13.70 -3.61 -8.26
N GLN A 75 -12.92 -3.38 -9.31
CA GLN A 75 -13.45 -3.17 -10.66
C GLN A 75 -14.29 -4.36 -11.14
N ARG A 76 -13.83 -5.59 -10.92
CA ARG A 76 -14.57 -6.80 -11.26
C ARG A 76 -15.85 -6.97 -10.44
N LEU A 77 -15.81 -6.62 -9.15
CA LEU A 77 -16.99 -6.70 -8.27
C LEU A 77 -18.09 -5.73 -8.67
N ILE A 78 -17.75 -4.49 -9.05
CA ILE A 78 -18.76 -3.52 -9.52
C ILE A 78 -19.35 -3.91 -10.88
N GLU A 79 -18.60 -4.53 -11.75
CA GLU A 79 -19.11 -5.07 -13.02
C GLU A 79 -20.17 -6.15 -12.78
N SER A 80 -20.03 -6.93 -11.70
CA SER A 80 -20.99 -7.97 -11.32
C SER A 80 -22.12 -7.48 -10.43
N ASN A 81 -21.90 -6.45 -9.58
CA ASN A 81 -22.91 -5.90 -8.67
C ASN A 81 -22.57 -4.46 -8.26
N SER A 82 -23.40 -3.52 -8.68
CA SER A 82 -23.22 -2.07 -8.42
C SER A 82 -23.36 -1.66 -6.94
N SER A 83 -23.86 -2.54 -6.06
CA SER A 83 -23.99 -2.21 -4.62
C SER A 83 -22.65 -1.95 -3.91
N PHE A 84 -21.54 -2.47 -4.45
CA PHE A 84 -20.19 -2.26 -3.93
C PHE A 84 -19.63 -0.85 -4.19
N TYR A 85 -20.27 -0.04 -5.03
CA TYR A 85 -19.74 1.28 -5.44
C TYR A 85 -19.47 2.23 -4.28
N ARG A 86 -20.25 2.17 -3.20
CA ARG A 86 -20.18 3.11 -2.06
C ARG A 86 -18.90 3.03 -1.24
N ASN A 87 -18.16 1.91 -1.28
CA ASN A 87 -17.03 1.66 -0.38
C ASN A 87 -15.65 1.83 -1.06
N LYS A 88 -15.61 2.43 -2.26
CA LYS A 88 -14.38 2.53 -3.06
C LYS A 88 -13.24 3.24 -2.33
N PHE A 89 -13.52 4.41 -1.76
CA PHE A 89 -12.53 5.20 -1.04
C PHE A 89 -11.97 4.47 0.18
N VAL A 90 -12.87 3.83 0.95
CA VAL A 90 -12.50 3.05 2.13
C VAL A 90 -11.64 1.86 1.75
N LEU A 91 -12.03 1.10 0.73
CA LEU A 91 -11.27 -0.05 0.27
C LEU A 91 -9.88 0.35 -0.22
N TYR A 92 -9.78 1.41 -1.01
CA TYR A 92 -8.53 1.88 -1.57
C TYR A 92 -7.59 2.41 -0.49
N GLY A 93 -8.13 3.20 0.45
CA GLY A 93 -7.38 3.69 1.60
C GLY A 93 -6.90 2.55 2.49
N ALA A 94 -7.78 1.62 2.86
CA ALA A 94 -7.43 0.47 3.67
C ALA A 94 -6.35 -0.40 3.01
N ALA A 95 -6.49 -0.70 1.71
CA ALA A 95 -5.50 -1.47 0.96
C ALA A 95 -4.13 -0.80 0.91
N LEU A 96 -4.07 0.53 0.78
CA LEU A 96 -2.81 1.27 0.76
C LEU A 96 -2.16 1.34 2.14
N LEU A 97 -2.95 1.58 3.19
CA LEU A 97 -2.47 1.99 4.51
C LEU A 97 -2.36 0.83 5.52
N HIS A 98 -2.76 -0.41 5.16
CA HIS A 98 -2.81 -1.53 6.10
C HIS A 98 -1.49 -1.78 6.85
N ASP A 99 -0.36 -1.55 6.19
CA ASP A 99 1.00 -1.78 6.70
C ASP A 99 1.68 -0.50 7.23
N LEU A 100 0.95 0.63 7.30
CA LEU A 100 1.55 1.93 7.65
C LEU A 100 2.24 1.93 9.02
N GLY A 101 1.73 1.17 9.99
CA GLY A 101 2.23 1.12 11.35
C GLY A 101 3.49 0.27 11.56
N HIS A 102 4.00 -0.42 10.54
CA HIS A 102 5.20 -1.23 10.68
C HIS A 102 6.45 -0.40 11.03
N GLY A 103 7.22 -0.91 11.99
CA GLY A 103 8.52 -0.39 12.39
C GLY A 103 9.69 -1.01 11.59
N PRO A 104 10.94 -0.57 11.87
CA PRO A 104 12.14 -1.22 11.38
C PRO A 104 12.14 -2.71 11.74
N LEU A 105 12.66 -3.56 10.87
CA LEU A 105 12.66 -5.02 11.00
C LEU A 105 11.28 -5.69 10.94
N SER A 106 10.23 -4.96 10.53
CA SER A 106 8.89 -5.53 10.30
C SER A 106 8.34 -6.25 11.55
N HIS A 107 7.77 -7.45 11.39
CA HIS A 107 7.23 -8.23 12.51
C HIS A 107 8.25 -8.59 13.60
N THR A 108 9.55 -8.64 13.29
CA THR A 108 10.59 -8.88 14.30
C THR A 108 10.60 -7.77 15.36
N SER A 109 10.36 -6.51 14.96
CA SER A 109 10.29 -5.39 15.90
C SER A 109 9.06 -5.45 16.81
N GLU A 110 7.97 -6.01 16.35
CA GLU A 110 6.75 -6.18 17.15
C GLU A 110 6.97 -7.09 18.35
N ALA A 111 7.67 -8.21 18.13
CA ALA A 111 8.01 -9.14 19.19
C ALA A 111 9.01 -8.54 20.21
N ILE A 112 9.91 -7.64 19.76
CA ILE A 112 10.91 -7.02 20.62
C ILE A 112 10.34 -5.88 21.46
N PHE A 113 9.45 -5.06 20.85
CA PHE A 113 8.97 -3.81 21.46
C PHE A 113 7.51 -3.91 21.93
N ASP A 114 6.93 -5.09 21.91
CA ASP A 114 5.54 -5.38 22.35
C ASP A 114 4.53 -4.38 21.72
N HIS A 115 4.58 -4.24 20.40
CA HIS A 115 3.65 -3.39 19.67
C HIS A 115 2.96 -4.17 18.52
N ASN A 116 1.80 -3.68 18.11
CA ASN A 116 1.04 -4.23 16.99
C ASN A 116 0.92 -3.17 15.89
N HIS A 117 1.38 -3.50 14.67
CA HIS A 117 1.38 -2.57 13.54
C HIS A 117 -0.02 -2.14 13.12
N GLU A 118 -1.04 -3.00 13.27
CA GLU A 118 -2.42 -2.66 12.93
C GLU A 118 -2.95 -1.54 13.82
N LEU A 119 -2.68 -1.63 15.14
CA LEU A 119 -3.04 -0.58 16.09
C LEU A 119 -2.28 0.73 15.84
N TRP A 120 -1.02 0.63 15.42
CA TRP A 120 -0.24 1.81 15.04
C TRP A 120 -0.70 2.42 13.73
N SER A 121 -1.08 1.61 12.74
CA SER A 121 -1.66 2.10 11.48
C SER A 121 -2.92 2.94 11.69
N GLN A 122 -3.71 2.63 12.75
CA GLN A 122 -4.91 3.38 13.08
C GLN A 122 -4.63 4.73 13.77
N LYS A 123 -3.42 4.94 14.28
CA LYS A 123 -3.03 6.16 15.01
C LYS A 123 -2.26 7.17 14.14
N LEU A 124 -1.77 6.75 12.99
CA LEU A 124 -0.99 7.57 12.06
C LEU A 124 -1.89 8.21 11.00
#